data_bb64e76d499c39d32e7887b31a1cbbc8
#
_entry.id   bb64e76d499c39d32e7887b31a1cbbc8
#
_cell.length_a   1.000
_cell.length_b   1.000
_cell.length_c   1.000
_cell.angle_alpha   90.00
_cell.angle_beta   90.00
_cell.angle_gamma   90.00
#
_symmetry.space_group_name_H-M   'P 1'
#
loop_
_entity.id
_entity.type
_entity.pdbx_description
1 polymer ?
#
loop_
_entity_poly.entity_id
_entity_poly.type
_entity_poly.pdbx_seq_one_letter_code
_entity_poly.pdbx_strand_id
1 'polypeptide(L)'
;TQSGRDSHGNFTVYSTRDCSLQRRNQKLVEEAPAPFLPEEIVSTLEEYSRRLFTTVGYVGLGTCEFMVTPNGKVYFLEVNPRLQVEHTVSEEVSGLDLVREQLNIAAGGELTRAPEPRGHSFELRITSEDPATNLTPGSGTLEKIQWPAGPGVRIDTGVEQGDTISPKFDSMMGKVIVTAQNRLDAVARVRRVLDELVIEGVPTPIPLFKEIFRNDDFTAENGHPFSVSTKWLERTYLNRTPASASSGQPASLAGAAAPAAPDKSTSETFVIEMNNRRVKLTVPLDIVENITGSARARGAKRPTQPLRGAGLHNVASGAATANDGAKSGVIASPMQAVVTRINVSEGQQVAKGDLLVVLESMKMENYVYAPAAGEVKKIFVGPADGV
;
A
#
# COMPACT_ATOMS: atom_id res chain seq x y z
N THR A 1 3.76 18.74 12.51
CA THR A 1 2.86 19.09 13.61
C THR A 1 1.42 19.09 13.16
N GLN A 2 0.52 18.50 13.94
CA GLN A 2 -0.93 18.67 13.76
C GLN A 2 -1.37 19.91 14.52
N SER A 3 -1.82 20.92 13.82
CA SER A 3 -2.08 22.24 14.39
C SER A 3 -3.51 22.72 14.11
N GLY A 4 -4.00 23.63 14.96
CA GLY A 4 -5.30 24.28 14.78
C GLY A 4 -5.26 25.74 15.20
N ARG A 5 -6.08 26.56 14.53
CA ARG A 5 -6.32 27.96 14.90
C ARG A 5 -7.78 28.33 14.62
N ASP A 6 -8.41 28.99 15.58
CA ASP A 6 -9.78 29.48 15.42
C ASP A 6 -9.85 30.96 14.92
N SER A 7 -11.06 31.43 14.69
CA SER A 7 -11.32 32.85 14.31
C SER A 7 -11.08 33.85 15.44
N HIS A 8 -10.97 33.36 16.68
CA HIS A 8 -10.72 34.19 17.87
C HIS A 8 -9.22 34.42 18.11
N GLY A 9 -8.35 33.73 17.33
CA GLY A 9 -6.90 33.84 17.42
C GLY A 9 -6.23 32.83 18.33
N ASN A 10 -7.00 31.90 18.91
CA ASN A 10 -6.42 30.80 19.68
C ASN A 10 -5.69 29.83 18.75
N PHE A 11 -4.55 29.31 19.18
CA PHE A 11 -3.73 28.36 18.45
C PHE A 11 -3.27 27.23 19.37
N THR A 12 -3.25 26.01 18.85
CA THR A 12 -2.65 24.84 19.54
C THR A 12 -1.98 23.90 18.56
N VAL A 13 -1.01 23.13 19.04
CA VAL A 13 -0.48 21.93 18.41
C VAL A 13 -1.02 20.72 19.16
N TYR A 14 -1.73 19.82 18.48
CA TYR A 14 -2.35 18.63 19.09
C TYR A 14 -1.33 17.52 19.32
N SER A 15 -0.38 17.36 18.42
CA SER A 15 0.77 16.47 18.58
C SER A 15 1.81 16.72 17.48
N THR A 16 3.01 16.22 17.70
CA THR A 16 4.00 15.96 16.65
C THR A 16 3.74 14.58 16.05
N ARG A 17 4.18 14.35 14.81
CA ARG A 17 4.20 13.03 14.15
C ARG A 17 5.55 12.79 13.50
N ASP A 18 6.01 11.55 13.49
CA ASP A 18 7.06 11.11 12.57
C ASP A 18 6.41 10.44 11.35
N CYS A 19 6.79 10.90 10.17
CA CYS A 19 6.33 10.40 8.88
C CYS A 19 7.52 10.03 7.99
N SER A 20 8.66 9.69 8.59
CA SER A 20 9.89 9.38 7.87
C SER A 20 9.82 8.05 7.11
N LEU A 21 8.96 7.12 7.55
CA LEU A 21 8.80 5.84 6.89
C LEU A 21 7.87 5.98 5.68
N GLN A 22 8.50 6.24 4.55
CA GLN A 22 7.82 6.55 3.29
C GLN A 22 8.59 5.99 2.09
N ARG A 23 7.92 5.92 0.95
CA ARG A 23 8.50 5.64 -0.36
C ARG A 23 8.06 6.71 -1.35
N ARG A 24 9.01 7.37 -2.04
CA ARG A 24 8.72 8.40 -3.04
C ARG A 24 7.72 9.46 -2.54
N ASN A 25 7.92 9.93 -1.31
CA ASN A 25 7.05 10.89 -0.61
C ASN A 25 5.62 10.37 -0.29
N GLN A 26 5.35 9.08 -0.47
CA GLN A 26 4.14 8.43 0.00
C GLN A 26 4.43 7.75 1.34
N LYS A 27 3.73 8.18 2.37
CA LYS A 27 3.86 7.68 3.73
C LYS A 27 3.28 6.27 3.83
N LEU A 28 3.92 5.37 4.59
CA LEU A 28 3.46 3.99 4.81
C LEU A 28 3.13 3.71 6.28
N VAL A 29 3.98 4.22 7.18
CA VAL A 29 3.76 4.13 8.63
C VAL A 29 4.04 5.50 9.23
N GLU A 30 3.14 5.95 10.08
CA GLU A 30 3.25 7.19 10.83
C GLU A 30 3.14 6.89 12.32
N GLU A 31 3.81 7.68 13.14
CA GLU A 31 3.72 7.55 14.60
C GLU A 31 3.56 8.90 15.30
N ALA A 32 2.88 8.91 16.42
CA ALA A 32 2.69 10.05 17.29
C ALA A 32 2.83 9.65 18.79
N PRO A 33 3.44 10.55 19.60
CA PRO A 33 4.24 11.72 19.20
C PRO A 33 5.47 11.31 18.41
N ALA A 34 6.10 12.23 17.66
CA ALA A 34 7.37 11.97 16.99
C ALA A 34 8.42 11.53 18.01
N PRO A 35 9.02 10.33 17.85
CA PRO A 35 9.92 9.78 18.85
C PRO A 35 11.29 10.47 18.84
N PHE A 36 11.98 10.41 19.97
CA PHE A 36 13.38 10.78 20.11
C PHE A 36 13.72 12.25 19.74
N LEU A 37 12.73 13.15 19.66
CA LEU A 37 12.97 14.56 19.47
C LEU A 37 13.32 15.23 20.82
N PRO A 38 14.41 16.03 20.88
CA PRO A 38 14.66 16.90 22.01
C PRO A 38 13.52 17.91 22.22
N GLU A 39 13.24 18.26 23.46
CA GLU A 39 12.16 19.21 23.82
C GLU A 39 12.33 20.58 23.14
N GLU A 40 13.58 21.04 22.97
CA GLU A 40 13.91 22.27 22.25
C GLU A 40 13.48 22.24 20.79
N ILE A 41 13.61 21.06 20.15
CA ILE A 41 13.14 20.88 18.76
C ILE A 41 11.62 20.88 18.72
N VAL A 42 10.95 20.17 19.63
CA VAL A 42 9.48 20.18 19.72
C VAL A 42 8.97 21.62 19.86
N SER A 43 9.52 22.39 20.82
CA SER A 43 9.17 23.80 21.02
C SER A 43 9.42 24.66 19.77
N THR A 44 10.50 24.39 19.05
CA THR A 44 10.82 25.09 17.79
C THR A 44 9.76 24.79 16.70
N LEU A 45 9.36 23.52 16.57
CA LEU A 45 8.32 23.10 15.61
C LEU A 45 6.97 23.76 15.92
N GLU A 46 6.61 23.83 17.20
CA GLU A 46 5.38 24.50 17.66
C GLU A 46 5.39 26.00 17.37
N GLU A 47 6.49 26.67 17.67
CA GLU A 47 6.62 28.10 17.42
C GLU A 47 6.60 28.42 15.92
N TYR A 48 7.26 27.64 15.09
CA TYR A 48 7.21 27.81 13.63
C TYR A 48 5.79 27.60 13.09
N SER A 49 5.10 26.58 13.58
CA SER A 49 3.72 26.31 13.20
C SER A 49 2.78 27.45 13.61
N ARG A 50 2.94 27.98 14.83
CA ARG A 50 2.20 29.14 15.32
C ARG A 50 2.42 30.37 14.43
N ARG A 51 3.67 30.67 14.13
CA ARG A 51 4.01 31.83 13.28
C ARG A 51 3.41 31.71 11.89
N LEU A 52 3.46 30.53 11.27
CA LEU A 52 2.86 30.28 9.96
C LEU A 52 1.36 30.55 9.99
N PHE A 53 0.63 29.90 10.92
CA PHE A 53 -0.82 30.05 11.03
C PHE A 53 -1.24 31.50 11.34
N THR A 54 -0.51 32.17 12.23
CA THR A 54 -0.83 33.54 12.64
C THR A 54 -0.54 34.55 11.52
N THR A 55 0.60 34.41 10.83
CA THR A 55 1.01 35.36 9.79
C THR A 55 0.03 35.38 8.61
N VAL A 56 -0.49 34.20 8.22
CA VAL A 56 -1.46 34.12 7.10
C VAL A 56 -2.91 34.28 7.57
N GLY A 57 -3.16 34.39 8.89
CA GLY A 57 -4.50 34.45 9.45
C GLY A 57 -5.33 33.18 9.20
N TYR A 58 -4.68 32.01 9.11
CA TYR A 58 -5.37 30.76 8.81
C TYR A 58 -6.35 30.38 9.92
N VAL A 59 -7.55 29.95 9.56
CA VAL A 59 -8.59 29.43 10.48
C VAL A 59 -8.94 28.01 10.04
N GLY A 60 -8.78 27.05 10.94
CA GLY A 60 -9.04 25.63 10.68
C GLY A 60 -7.93 24.75 11.24
N LEU A 61 -8.04 23.45 10.95
CA LEU A 61 -6.96 22.48 11.21
C LEU A 61 -6.02 22.38 10.02
N GLY A 62 -4.74 22.18 10.30
CA GLY A 62 -3.73 21.98 9.27
C GLY A 62 -2.51 21.27 9.82
N THR A 63 -1.65 20.86 8.91
CA THR A 63 -0.40 20.19 9.25
C THR A 63 0.77 20.96 8.67
N CYS A 64 1.76 21.30 9.52
CA CYS A 64 3.05 21.82 9.07
C CYS A 64 4.04 20.66 9.03
N GLU A 65 4.69 20.48 7.89
CA GLU A 65 5.72 19.46 7.68
C GLU A 65 7.11 20.10 7.73
N PHE A 66 7.99 19.46 8.47
CA PHE A 66 9.37 19.91 8.68
C PHE A 66 10.32 18.75 8.47
N MET A 67 11.54 19.07 8.05
CA MET A 67 12.65 18.14 8.11
C MET A 67 13.56 18.51 9.28
N VAL A 68 13.77 17.55 10.17
CA VAL A 68 14.73 17.65 11.27
C VAL A 68 15.95 16.82 10.92
N THR A 69 17.11 17.46 10.90
CA THR A 69 18.37 16.77 10.56
C THR A 69 19.02 16.18 11.83
N PRO A 70 19.94 15.21 11.71
CA PRO A 70 20.62 14.62 12.86
C PRO A 70 21.37 15.62 13.76
N ASN A 71 21.75 16.79 13.23
CA ASN A 71 22.38 17.86 14.00
C ASN A 71 21.38 18.90 14.54
N GLY A 72 20.09 18.56 14.60
CA GLY A 72 19.04 19.38 15.20
C GLY A 72 18.58 20.58 14.37
N LYS A 73 19.00 20.72 13.10
CA LYS A 73 18.48 21.80 12.26
C LYS A 73 17.09 21.46 11.75
N VAL A 74 16.20 22.44 11.81
CA VAL A 74 14.81 22.36 11.36
C VAL A 74 14.65 23.11 10.05
N TYR A 75 14.12 22.45 9.04
CA TYR A 75 13.77 23.04 7.74
C TYR A 75 12.27 22.88 7.49
N PHE A 76 11.63 23.97 7.11
CA PHE A 76 10.24 23.95 6.68
C PHE A 76 10.11 23.28 5.30
N LEU A 77 9.12 22.42 5.13
CA LEU A 77 8.80 21.77 3.87
C LEU A 77 7.53 22.36 3.26
N GLU A 78 6.39 22.12 3.91
CA GLU A 78 5.08 22.55 3.40
C GLU A 78 4.05 22.70 4.53
N VAL A 79 2.93 23.36 4.21
CA VAL A 79 1.71 23.32 5.03
C VAL A 79 0.60 22.66 4.22
N ASN A 80 -0.08 21.70 4.82
CA ASN A 80 -1.31 21.15 4.31
C ASN A 80 -2.48 21.78 5.10
N PRO A 81 -3.24 22.72 4.51
CA PRO A 81 -4.32 23.44 5.21
C PRO A 81 -5.59 22.58 5.28
N ARG A 82 -5.47 21.38 5.81
CA ARG A 82 -6.53 20.37 5.96
C ARG A 82 -6.06 19.27 6.91
N LEU A 83 -6.99 18.41 7.34
CA LEU A 83 -6.63 17.13 7.94
C LEU A 83 -5.91 16.25 6.92
N GLN A 84 -4.94 15.49 7.38
CA GLN A 84 -4.22 14.49 6.60
C GLN A 84 -4.71 13.08 6.95
N VAL A 85 -4.30 12.09 6.16
CA VAL A 85 -4.65 10.67 6.39
C VAL A 85 -4.26 10.23 7.78
N GLU A 86 -3.06 10.62 8.23
CA GLU A 86 -2.43 10.25 9.50
C GLU A 86 -2.91 11.07 10.71
N HIS A 87 -4.02 11.80 10.62
CA HIS A 87 -4.57 12.54 11.77
C HIS A 87 -4.96 11.61 12.93
N THR A 88 -5.28 10.36 12.63
CA THR A 88 -5.75 9.38 13.60
C THR A 88 -4.75 9.09 14.72
N VAL A 89 -3.43 9.04 14.44
CA VAL A 89 -2.44 8.88 15.52
C VAL A 89 -2.42 10.09 16.46
N SER A 90 -2.69 11.30 15.93
CA SER A 90 -2.84 12.51 16.76
C SER A 90 -4.10 12.48 17.60
N GLU A 91 -5.21 11.96 17.09
CA GLU A 91 -6.45 11.73 17.85
C GLU A 91 -6.21 10.76 18.98
N GLU A 92 -5.56 9.62 18.71
CA GLU A 92 -5.31 8.59 19.72
C GLU A 92 -4.47 9.11 20.91
N VAL A 93 -3.42 9.90 20.66
CA VAL A 93 -2.56 10.40 21.73
C VAL A 93 -3.13 11.63 22.42
N SER A 94 -3.97 12.43 21.75
CA SER A 94 -4.62 13.60 22.36
C SER A 94 -5.98 13.27 23.00
N GLY A 95 -6.62 12.20 22.55
CA GLY A 95 -7.98 11.85 22.96
C GLY A 95 -9.05 12.79 22.40
N LEU A 96 -8.75 13.54 21.35
CA LEU A 96 -9.67 14.49 20.70
C LEU A 96 -10.09 13.96 19.32
N ASP A 97 -11.35 14.20 18.97
CA ASP A 97 -11.88 13.99 17.62
C ASP A 97 -11.57 15.24 16.77
N LEU A 98 -10.54 15.15 15.95
CA LEU A 98 -10.05 16.26 15.14
C LEU A 98 -10.99 16.58 13.97
N VAL A 99 -11.77 15.64 13.48
CA VAL A 99 -12.81 15.90 12.48
C VAL A 99 -13.90 16.76 13.06
N ARG A 100 -14.36 16.42 14.26
CA ARG A 100 -15.33 17.23 15.01
C ARG A 100 -14.77 18.61 15.33
N GLU A 101 -13.50 18.69 15.73
CA GLU A 101 -12.84 19.96 16.01
C GLU A 101 -12.77 20.86 14.77
N GLN A 102 -12.44 20.29 13.61
CA GLN A 102 -12.47 21.02 12.34
C GLN A 102 -13.85 21.63 12.04
N LEU A 103 -14.93 20.86 12.26
CA LEU A 103 -16.30 21.32 12.08
C LEU A 103 -16.68 22.40 13.10
N ASN A 104 -16.24 22.26 14.37
CA ASN A 104 -16.44 23.24 15.43
C ASN A 104 -15.83 24.60 15.05
N ILE A 105 -14.55 24.59 14.62
CA ILE A 105 -13.85 25.82 14.20
C ILE A 105 -14.53 26.43 12.96
N ALA A 106 -14.93 25.62 11.99
CA ALA A 106 -15.62 26.09 10.78
C ALA A 106 -16.98 26.73 11.08
N ALA A 107 -17.65 26.27 12.15
CA ALA A 107 -18.89 26.87 12.66
C ALA A 107 -18.67 28.15 13.49
N GLY A 108 -17.43 28.60 13.67
CA GLY A 108 -17.06 29.78 14.45
C GLY A 108 -16.88 29.52 15.95
N GLY A 109 -16.81 28.23 16.37
CA GLY A 109 -16.54 27.85 17.74
C GLY A 109 -15.09 28.09 18.15
N GLU A 110 -14.86 28.14 19.46
CA GLU A 110 -13.52 28.23 20.03
C GLU A 110 -12.77 26.90 19.91
N LEU A 111 -11.49 27.00 19.67
CA LEU A 111 -10.55 25.88 19.59
C LEU A 111 -10.46 25.15 20.94
N THR A 112 -10.56 23.84 20.91
CA THR A 112 -10.23 23.00 22.07
C THR A 112 -8.71 22.96 22.25
N ARG A 113 -8.24 23.40 23.40
CA ARG A 113 -6.81 23.34 23.73
C ARG A 113 -6.37 21.88 23.80
N ALA A 114 -5.25 21.57 23.11
CA ALA A 114 -4.67 20.23 23.14
C ALA A 114 -4.25 19.85 24.57
N PRO A 115 -4.65 18.67 25.07
CA PRO A 115 -4.08 18.11 26.30
C PRO A 115 -2.66 17.61 26.01
N GLU A 116 -1.90 17.34 27.08
CA GLU A 116 -0.63 16.63 26.95
C GLU A 116 -0.84 15.27 26.28
N PRO A 117 -0.05 14.92 25.26
CA PRO A 117 -0.16 13.62 24.59
C PRO A 117 0.04 12.46 25.57
N ARG A 118 -0.80 11.41 25.46
CA ARG A 118 -0.74 10.22 26.30
C ARG A 118 -0.48 8.98 25.47
N GLY A 119 0.53 8.22 25.88
CA GLY A 119 0.88 6.98 25.18
C GLY A 119 1.62 7.22 23.86
N HIS A 120 1.54 6.23 22.99
CA HIS A 120 2.14 6.25 21.67
C HIS A 120 1.26 5.50 20.68
N SER A 121 1.11 6.03 19.48
CA SER A 121 0.26 5.46 18.45
C SER A 121 1.00 5.32 17.13
N PHE A 122 0.80 4.20 16.45
CA PHE A 122 1.21 3.97 15.06
C PHE A 122 -0.01 3.88 14.15
N GLU A 123 0.07 4.43 12.96
CA GLU A 123 -0.84 4.17 11.86
C GLU A 123 -0.10 3.40 10.77
N LEU A 124 -0.70 2.31 10.28
CA LEU A 124 -0.21 1.54 9.15
C LEU A 124 -1.19 1.72 8.00
N ARG A 125 -0.72 2.19 6.86
CA ARG A 125 -1.54 2.31 5.65
C ARG A 125 -1.63 0.97 4.95
N ILE A 126 -2.82 0.41 4.93
CA ILE A 126 -3.09 -0.86 4.26
C ILE A 126 -3.51 -0.55 2.82
N THR A 127 -2.57 -0.76 1.91
CA THR A 127 -2.73 -0.48 0.48
C THR A 127 -2.73 -1.77 -0.33
N SER A 128 -3.27 -1.72 -1.55
CA SER A 128 -3.12 -2.79 -2.53
C SER A 128 -1.84 -2.55 -3.34
N GLU A 129 -0.69 -2.81 -2.72
CA GLU A 129 0.64 -2.60 -3.30
C GLU A 129 1.56 -3.78 -3.00
N ASP A 130 2.39 -4.17 -3.99
CA ASP A 130 3.27 -5.32 -3.90
C ASP A 130 4.71 -4.91 -3.53
N PRO A 131 5.19 -5.25 -2.33
CA PRO A 131 6.58 -4.97 -1.93
C PRO A 131 7.62 -5.65 -2.83
N ALA A 132 7.30 -6.82 -3.41
CA ALA A 132 8.22 -7.55 -4.28
C ALA A 132 8.45 -6.83 -5.61
N THR A 133 7.51 -6.00 -6.03
CA THR A 133 7.61 -5.16 -7.23
C THR A 133 7.77 -3.68 -6.92
N ASN A 134 8.46 -3.39 -5.81
CA ASN A 134 8.77 -2.03 -5.37
C ASN A 134 7.51 -1.20 -5.09
N LEU A 135 6.53 -1.81 -4.38
CA LEU A 135 5.24 -1.20 -4.02
C LEU A 135 4.45 -0.70 -5.23
N THR A 136 4.44 -1.49 -6.30
CA THR A 136 3.58 -1.20 -7.45
C THR A 136 2.13 -1.50 -7.07
N PRO A 137 1.18 -0.61 -7.41
CA PRO A 137 -0.24 -0.85 -7.17
C PRO A 137 -0.74 -2.12 -7.85
N GLY A 138 -1.47 -2.93 -7.10
CA GLY A 138 -2.15 -4.13 -7.57
C GLY A 138 -3.67 -3.91 -7.69
N SER A 139 -4.33 -4.85 -8.34
CA SER A 139 -5.78 -4.89 -8.46
C SER A 139 -6.29 -6.31 -8.28
N GLY A 140 -7.53 -6.48 -7.86
CA GLY A 140 -8.13 -7.78 -7.65
C GLY A 140 -9.37 -7.69 -6.79
N THR A 141 -9.97 -8.84 -6.49
CA THR A 141 -11.09 -8.94 -5.56
C THR A 141 -10.58 -9.35 -4.19
N LEU A 142 -11.06 -8.70 -3.15
CA LEU A 142 -10.75 -9.02 -1.76
C LEU A 142 -11.45 -10.32 -1.36
N GLU A 143 -10.74 -11.44 -1.52
CA GLU A 143 -11.30 -12.77 -1.28
C GLU A 143 -11.53 -13.04 0.22
N LYS A 144 -10.65 -12.49 1.05
CA LYS A 144 -10.76 -12.58 2.51
C LYS A 144 -10.21 -11.33 3.16
N ILE A 145 -10.93 -10.84 4.16
CA ILE A 145 -10.48 -9.79 5.07
C ILE A 145 -10.72 -10.25 6.50
N GLN A 146 -9.68 -10.20 7.31
CA GLN A 146 -9.76 -10.37 8.75
C GLN A 146 -9.02 -9.23 9.41
N TRP A 147 -9.77 -8.25 9.90
CA TRP A 147 -9.20 -7.15 10.65
C TRP A 147 -8.85 -7.60 12.07
N PRO A 148 -7.70 -7.16 12.61
CA PRO A 148 -7.35 -7.42 14.00
C PRO A 148 -8.26 -6.64 14.96
N ALA A 149 -8.38 -7.12 16.18
CA ALA A 149 -9.20 -6.49 17.21
C ALA A 149 -8.50 -6.47 18.57
N GLY A 150 -9.16 -5.84 19.55
CA GLY A 150 -8.69 -5.79 20.92
C GLY A 150 -8.28 -4.39 21.40
N PRO A 151 -7.87 -4.26 22.66
CA PRO A 151 -7.55 -2.96 23.25
C PRO A 151 -6.43 -2.23 22.51
N GLY A 152 -6.67 -0.94 22.22
CA GLY A 152 -5.70 -0.09 21.50
C GLY A 152 -5.54 -0.44 20.02
N VAL A 153 -6.55 -1.06 19.40
CA VAL A 153 -6.62 -1.30 17.96
C VAL A 153 -7.85 -0.59 17.40
N ARG A 154 -7.62 0.31 16.45
CA ARG A 154 -8.65 1.01 15.69
C ARG A 154 -8.47 0.70 14.20
N ILE A 155 -9.56 0.47 13.51
CA ILE A 155 -9.58 0.21 12.07
C ILE A 155 -10.45 1.26 11.40
N ASP A 156 -9.86 2.01 10.47
CA ASP A 156 -10.58 2.92 9.59
C ASP A 156 -10.49 2.37 8.17
N THR A 157 -11.57 1.82 7.64
CA THR A 157 -11.59 1.15 6.33
C THR A 157 -12.75 1.61 5.49
N GLY A 158 -12.56 1.59 4.17
CA GLY A 158 -13.59 1.87 3.17
C GLY A 158 -13.89 0.66 2.28
N VAL A 159 -13.41 -0.54 2.64
CA VAL A 159 -13.59 -1.75 1.85
C VAL A 159 -14.13 -2.90 2.70
N GLU A 160 -14.83 -3.83 2.04
CA GLU A 160 -15.35 -5.05 2.61
C GLU A 160 -14.89 -6.27 1.81
N GLN A 161 -15.03 -7.46 2.38
CA GLN A 161 -14.78 -8.72 1.67
C GLN A 161 -15.70 -8.85 0.48
N GLY A 162 -15.17 -9.16 -0.70
CA GLY A 162 -15.86 -9.22 -1.98
C GLY A 162 -15.70 -7.96 -2.83
N ASP A 163 -15.23 -6.86 -2.30
CA ASP A 163 -14.95 -5.65 -3.06
C ASP A 163 -13.82 -5.86 -4.06
N THR A 164 -13.88 -5.12 -5.17
CA THR A 164 -12.83 -5.13 -6.19
C THR A 164 -12.01 -3.86 -6.14
N ILE A 165 -10.71 -4.01 -5.90
CA ILE A 165 -9.75 -2.91 -5.93
C ILE A 165 -9.38 -2.62 -7.38
N SER A 166 -9.57 -1.36 -7.78
CA SER A 166 -9.31 -0.88 -9.13
C SER A 166 -8.02 -0.06 -9.16
N PRO A 167 -7.17 -0.24 -10.18
CA PRO A 167 -5.96 0.57 -10.36
C PRO A 167 -6.27 2.02 -10.81
N LYS A 168 -7.54 2.36 -11.02
CA LYS A 168 -7.99 3.71 -11.42
C LYS A 168 -8.10 4.69 -10.24
N PHE A 169 -8.01 4.20 -9.02
CA PHE A 169 -8.13 4.98 -7.78
C PHE A 169 -6.90 4.76 -6.90
N ASP A 170 -6.84 5.51 -5.80
CA ASP A 170 -5.83 5.31 -4.77
C ASP A 170 -5.83 3.84 -4.29
N SER A 171 -4.65 3.29 -4.04
CA SER A 171 -4.46 1.90 -3.60
C SER A 171 -4.89 1.65 -2.16
N MET A 172 -5.18 2.70 -1.36
CA MET A 172 -5.46 2.58 0.07
C MET A 172 -6.82 1.94 0.33
N MET A 173 -6.81 0.82 1.04
CA MET A 173 -7.99 0.07 1.45
C MET A 173 -8.45 0.44 2.85
N GLY A 174 -7.52 0.81 3.71
CA GLY A 174 -7.82 1.20 5.09
C GLY A 174 -6.56 1.53 5.87
N LYS A 175 -6.76 1.84 7.15
CA LYS A 175 -5.71 2.13 8.12
C LYS A 175 -5.88 1.27 9.34
N VAL A 176 -4.78 0.77 9.87
CA VAL A 176 -4.71 0.08 11.15
C VAL A 176 -3.96 0.99 12.11
N ILE A 177 -4.65 1.47 13.14
CA ILE A 177 -4.11 2.36 14.15
C ILE A 177 -3.93 1.58 15.44
N VAL A 178 -2.72 1.63 16.01
CA VAL A 178 -2.35 0.83 17.18
C VAL A 178 -1.75 1.71 18.26
N THR A 179 -2.42 1.77 19.41
CA THR A 179 -2.06 2.67 20.51
C THR A 179 -1.71 1.86 21.77
N ALA A 180 -0.67 2.28 22.51
CA ALA A 180 -0.29 1.73 23.80
C ALA A 180 0.23 2.80 24.74
N GLN A 181 0.61 2.41 25.97
CA GLN A 181 1.05 3.36 27.00
C GLN A 181 2.41 4.03 26.68
N ASN A 182 3.24 3.36 25.90
CA ASN A 182 4.53 3.85 25.43
C ASN A 182 4.87 3.22 24.06
N ARG A 183 5.96 3.70 23.45
CA ARG A 183 6.36 3.26 22.11
C ARG A 183 6.70 1.77 22.03
N LEU A 184 7.41 1.22 23.02
CA LEU A 184 7.80 -0.21 23.01
C LEU A 184 6.58 -1.11 23.11
N ASP A 185 5.63 -0.79 23.97
CA ASP A 185 4.36 -1.53 24.06
C ASP A 185 3.54 -1.40 22.78
N ALA A 186 3.58 -0.24 22.12
CA ALA A 186 2.91 -0.03 20.84
C ALA A 186 3.57 -0.89 19.73
N VAL A 187 4.90 -0.94 19.64
CA VAL A 187 5.64 -1.83 18.73
C VAL A 187 5.27 -3.29 18.97
N ALA A 188 5.30 -3.76 20.22
CA ALA A 188 4.91 -5.12 20.55
C ALA A 188 3.46 -5.44 20.15
N ARG A 189 2.55 -4.48 20.35
CA ARG A 189 1.15 -4.60 19.93
C ARG A 189 0.98 -4.62 18.42
N VAL A 190 1.73 -3.80 17.68
CA VAL A 190 1.72 -3.82 16.20
C VAL A 190 2.15 -5.19 15.67
N ARG A 191 3.18 -5.82 16.26
CA ARG A 191 3.61 -7.17 15.86
C ARG A 191 2.47 -8.18 15.97
N ARG A 192 1.75 -8.20 17.11
CA ARG A 192 0.55 -9.04 17.30
C ARG A 192 -0.52 -8.73 16.27
N VAL A 193 -0.84 -7.46 16.10
CA VAL A 193 -1.86 -6.96 15.15
C VAL A 193 -1.54 -7.40 13.72
N LEU A 194 -0.28 -7.30 13.29
CA LEU A 194 0.16 -7.76 11.97
C LEU A 194 0.07 -9.27 11.79
N ASP A 195 0.22 -10.06 12.87
CA ASP A 195 0.06 -11.51 12.80
C ASP A 195 -1.41 -11.95 12.71
N GLU A 196 -2.34 -11.15 13.24
CA GLU A 196 -3.79 -11.38 13.17
C GLU A 196 -4.42 -10.84 11.87
N LEU A 197 -3.80 -9.84 11.21
CA LEU A 197 -4.31 -9.19 10.01
C LEU A 197 -4.15 -10.11 8.79
N VAL A 198 -5.26 -10.42 8.13
CA VAL A 198 -5.27 -11.23 6.90
C VAL A 198 -6.04 -10.50 5.82
N ILE A 199 -5.42 -10.31 4.66
CA ILE A 199 -6.05 -9.82 3.43
C ILE A 199 -5.57 -10.70 2.28
N GLU A 200 -6.50 -11.32 1.55
CA GLU A 200 -6.24 -12.22 0.43
C GLU A 200 -6.97 -11.71 -0.83
N GLY A 201 -6.42 -12.02 -2.01
CA GLY A 201 -6.96 -11.64 -3.31
C GLY A 201 -6.26 -10.44 -3.97
N VAL A 202 -5.54 -9.62 -3.18
CA VAL A 202 -4.71 -8.51 -3.67
C VAL A 202 -3.35 -8.52 -2.96
N PRO A 203 -2.28 -7.99 -3.57
CA PRO A 203 -1.01 -7.80 -2.88
C PRO A 203 -1.15 -6.72 -1.80
N THR A 204 -0.39 -6.83 -0.71
CA THR A 204 -0.41 -5.85 0.38
C THR A 204 0.99 -5.64 0.97
N PRO A 205 1.27 -4.49 1.61
CA PRO A 205 2.54 -4.26 2.30
C PRO A 205 2.66 -4.96 3.67
N ILE A 206 1.69 -5.77 4.09
CA ILE A 206 1.69 -6.47 5.38
C ILE A 206 3.00 -7.25 5.63
N PRO A 207 3.53 -8.05 4.68
CA PRO A 207 4.80 -8.74 4.87
C PRO A 207 5.97 -7.78 5.14
N LEU A 208 6.03 -6.66 4.43
CA LEU A 208 7.03 -5.61 4.63
C LEU A 208 6.91 -4.97 6.02
N PHE A 209 5.69 -4.67 6.48
CA PHE A 209 5.47 -4.14 7.83
C PHE A 209 5.95 -5.13 8.91
N LYS A 210 5.75 -6.43 8.74
CA LYS A 210 6.26 -7.45 9.66
C LYS A 210 7.79 -7.41 9.77
N GLU A 211 8.50 -7.15 8.68
CA GLU A 211 9.95 -6.99 8.68
C GLU A 211 10.38 -5.68 9.34
N ILE A 212 9.72 -4.56 9.01
CA ILE A 212 10.01 -3.23 9.56
C ILE A 212 9.87 -3.24 11.08
N PHE A 213 8.78 -3.77 11.61
CA PHE A 213 8.54 -3.83 13.06
C PHE A 213 9.40 -4.86 13.82
N ARG A 214 10.30 -5.57 13.12
CA ARG A 214 11.35 -6.42 13.70
C ARG A 214 12.75 -5.86 13.50
N ASN A 215 12.89 -4.74 12.80
CA ASN A 215 14.18 -4.13 12.51
C ASN A 215 14.53 -3.11 13.61
N ASP A 216 15.70 -3.31 14.23
CA ASP A 216 16.17 -2.48 15.34
C ASP A 216 16.40 -1.01 14.95
N ASP A 217 16.74 -0.71 13.70
CA ASP A 217 16.84 0.66 13.18
C ASP A 217 15.53 1.45 13.34
N PHE A 218 14.38 0.76 13.17
CA PHE A 218 13.06 1.35 13.31
C PHE A 218 12.54 1.25 14.73
N THR A 219 12.64 0.07 15.36
CA THR A 219 12.04 -0.16 16.68
C THR A 219 12.81 0.53 17.80
N ALA A 220 14.11 0.76 17.59
CA ALA A 220 15.03 1.30 18.61
C ALA A 220 15.08 0.43 19.88
N GLU A 221 14.91 -0.88 19.72
CA GLU A 221 15.03 -1.85 20.82
C GLU A 221 16.51 -2.25 21.03
N ASN A 222 16.78 -2.97 22.10
CA ASN A 222 18.11 -3.56 22.39
C ASN A 222 19.27 -2.54 22.43
N GLY A 223 18.97 -1.27 22.71
CA GLY A 223 19.98 -0.19 22.75
C GLY A 223 20.39 0.36 21.38
N HIS A 224 19.71 -0.07 20.32
CA HIS A 224 19.90 0.53 18.99
C HIS A 224 19.30 1.94 18.93
N PRO A 225 19.97 2.89 18.28
CA PRO A 225 19.38 4.20 18.03
C PRO A 225 18.33 4.10 16.92
N PHE A 226 17.30 4.93 16.98
CA PHE A 226 16.37 5.13 15.88
C PHE A 226 17.12 5.72 14.67
N SER A 227 17.11 5.04 13.54
CA SER A 227 17.94 5.37 12.36
C SER A 227 17.13 5.57 11.08
N VAL A 228 15.80 5.68 11.20
CA VAL A 228 14.92 5.83 10.05
C VAL A 228 15.00 7.26 9.49
N SER A 229 15.02 7.36 8.17
CA SER A 229 14.96 8.60 7.42
C SER A 229 14.09 8.41 6.19
N THR A 230 13.72 9.49 5.51
CA THR A 230 12.86 9.45 4.30
C THR A 230 13.37 8.56 3.16
N LYS A 231 14.65 8.17 3.18
CA LYS A 231 15.30 7.25 2.23
C LYS A 231 15.59 5.86 2.81
N TRP A 232 15.26 5.63 4.09
CA TRP A 232 15.64 4.40 4.77
C TRP A 232 14.97 3.18 4.14
N LEU A 233 13.68 3.25 3.83
CA LEU A 233 12.92 2.14 3.25
C LEU A 233 13.51 1.68 1.92
N GLU A 234 13.78 2.63 1.01
CA GLU A 234 14.35 2.32 -0.31
C GLU A 234 15.73 1.67 -0.17
N ARG A 235 16.57 2.18 0.73
CA ARG A 235 17.93 1.65 0.95
C ARG A 235 17.91 0.26 1.60
N THR A 236 16.99 0.04 2.52
CA THR A 236 16.98 -1.16 3.37
C THR A 236 16.22 -2.32 2.72
N TYR A 237 15.11 -2.05 2.03
CA TYR A 237 14.20 -3.09 1.54
C TYR A 237 13.98 -3.08 0.03
N LEU A 238 13.89 -1.92 -0.62
CA LEU A 238 13.40 -1.84 -1.98
C LEU A 238 14.50 -1.84 -3.06
N ASN A 239 15.71 -1.38 -2.76
CA ASN A 239 16.85 -1.39 -3.70
C ASN A 239 17.72 -2.65 -3.57
N ARG A 240 17.22 -3.71 -2.95
CA ARG A 240 17.90 -5.01 -2.97
C ARG A 240 17.80 -5.57 -4.38
N THR A 241 18.88 -5.46 -5.16
CA THR A 241 19.05 -6.30 -6.35
C THR A 241 18.82 -7.74 -5.92
N PRO A 242 18.08 -8.59 -6.65
CA PRO A 242 17.83 -9.98 -6.27
C PRO A 242 19.07 -10.88 -6.40
N ALA A 243 20.16 -10.50 -5.78
CA ALA A 243 21.43 -11.21 -5.77
C ALA A 243 22.00 -11.21 -4.35
N SER A 244 21.30 -11.77 -3.43
CA SER A 244 21.79 -12.53 -2.28
C SER A 244 20.63 -12.85 -1.34
N ALA A 245 19.72 -13.70 -1.77
CA ALA A 245 19.15 -14.64 -0.86
C ALA A 245 20.30 -15.58 -0.46
N SER A 246 21.22 -15.08 0.37
CA SER A 246 22.14 -15.96 1.08
C SER A 246 21.27 -16.82 1.98
N SER A 247 21.06 -18.04 1.50
CA SER A 247 20.63 -19.18 2.29
C SER A 247 21.20 -19.08 3.70
N GLY A 248 20.40 -18.67 4.67
CA GLY A 248 20.61 -19.06 6.04
C GLY A 248 20.46 -20.57 6.08
N GLN A 249 21.55 -21.29 5.86
CA GLN A 249 21.61 -22.72 6.13
C GLN A 249 21.29 -22.93 7.62
N PRO A 250 20.29 -23.71 7.96
CA PRO A 250 20.21 -24.24 9.31
C PRO A 250 21.40 -25.19 9.50
N ALA A 251 22.04 -25.07 10.64
CA ALA A 251 23.17 -25.86 11.03
C ALA A 251 22.96 -27.36 10.72
N SER A 252 23.88 -27.92 9.96
CA SER A 252 23.98 -29.32 9.59
C SER A 252 24.01 -30.22 10.85
N LEU A 253 22.96 -30.99 11.07
CA LEU A 253 23.05 -32.26 11.79
C LEU A 253 23.45 -33.30 10.75
N ALA A 254 24.68 -33.78 10.88
CA ALA A 254 25.24 -34.83 10.05
C ALA A 254 24.45 -36.14 10.18
N GLY A 255 24.13 -36.76 9.04
CA GLY A 255 23.89 -38.18 8.94
C GLY A 255 22.47 -38.63 8.62
N ALA A 256 21.98 -38.37 7.39
CA ALA A 256 21.10 -39.29 6.67
C ALA A 256 21.15 -38.93 5.18
N ALA A 257 21.44 -39.89 4.34
CA ALA A 257 21.55 -39.75 2.89
C ALA A 257 20.23 -39.22 2.32
N ALA A 258 20.30 -38.13 1.57
CA ALA A 258 19.17 -37.57 0.81
C ALA A 258 18.76 -38.56 -0.29
N PRO A 259 17.45 -38.80 -0.51
CA PRO A 259 17.01 -39.49 -1.71
C PRO A 259 17.27 -38.60 -2.94
N ALA A 260 17.78 -39.24 -3.99
CA ALA A 260 18.08 -38.58 -5.26
C ALA A 260 16.85 -37.85 -5.80
N ALA A 261 17.06 -36.66 -6.37
CA ALA A 261 16.02 -35.90 -7.04
C ALA A 261 15.36 -36.73 -8.17
N PRO A 262 14.03 -36.75 -8.31
CA PRO A 262 13.39 -37.53 -9.35
C PRO A 262 13.75 -37.00 -10.75
N ASP A 263 14.07 -37.92 -11.63
CA ASP A 263 14.42 -37.70 -13.04
C ASP A 263 13.26 -37.01 -13.74
N LYS A 264 13.54 -35.93 -14.49
CA LYS A 264 12.54 -35.12 -15.22
C LYS A 264 11.78 -35.88 -16.33
N SER A 265 12.10 -37.16 -16.55
CA SER A 265 11.46 -38.03 -17.53
C SER A 265 10.17 -38.70 -17.03
N THR A 266 9.74 -38.46 -15.78
CA THR A 266 8.63 -39.18 -15.12
C THR A 266 7.45 -38.29 -14.78
N SER A 267 7.21 -37.20 -15.47
CA SER A 267 6.03 -36.35 -15.26
C SER A 267 5.32 -36.02 -16.58
N GLU A 268 3.98 -35.98 -16.53
CA GLU A 268 3.14 -35.63 -17.67
C GLU A 268 2.39 -34.32 -17.40
N THR A 269 2.28 -33.47 -18.44
CA THR A 269 1.63 -32.16 -18.30
C THR A 269 0.28 -32.15 -18.98
N PHE A 270 -0.75 -31.88 -18.19
CA PHE A 270 -2.13 -31.74 -18.64
C PHE A 270 -2.53 -30.26 -18.68
N VAL A 271 -3.35 -29.89 -19.65
CA VAL A 271 -4.02 -28.59 -19.68
C VAL A 271 -5.46 -28.81 -19.30
N ILE A 272 -5.88 -28.29 -18.16
CA ILE A 272 -7.26 -28.33 -17.70
C ILE A 272 -7.89 -26.95 -17.80
N GLU A 273 -9.18 -26.91 -18.11
CA GLU A 273 -9.95 -25.68 -18.11
C GLU A 273 -10.85 -25.66 -16.87
N MET A 274 -10.65 -24.65 -16.02
CA MET A 274 -11.40 -24.47 -14.80
C MET A 274 -11.82 -23.00 -14.69
N ASN A 275 -13.10 -22.74 -14.57
CA ASN A 275 -13.66 -21.37 -14.52
C ASN A 275 -13.22 -20.50 -15.71
N ASN A 276 -13.30 -21.04 -16.94
CA ASN A 276 -12.91 -20.37 -18.18
C ASN A 276 -11.42 -19.97 -18.26
N ARG A 277 -10.55 -20.60 -17.46
CA ARG A 277 -9.09 -20.41 -17.48
C ARG A 277 -8.38 -21.73 -17.75
N ARG A 278 -7.39 -21.69 -18.65
CA ARG A 278 -6.54 -22.85 -18.93
C ARG A 278 -5.38 -22.87 -17.94
N VAL A 279 -5.31 -23.93 -17.16
CA VAL A 279 -4.25 -24.17 -16.18
C VAL A 279 -3.41 -25.35 -16.64
N LYS A 280 -2.09 -25.19 -16.66
CA LYS A 280 -1.15 -26.28 -16.90
C LYS A 280 -0.85 -26.98 -15.57
N LEU A 281 -1.19 -28.27 -15.51
CA LEU A 281 -0.92 -29.12 -14.35
C LEU A 281 0.14 -30.18 -14.74
N THR A 282 1.29 -30.13 -14.12
CA THR A 282 2.34 -31.16 -14.28
C THR A 282 2.27 -32.12 -13.11
N VAL A 283 2.01 -33.38 -13.39
CA VAL A 283 1.77 -34.44 -12.39
C VAL A 283 2.80 -35.55 -12.58
N PRO A 284 3.42 -36.06 -11.51
CA PRO A 284 4.26 -37.26 -11.58
C PRO A 284 3.48 -38.47 -12.12
N LEU A 285 4.13 -39.29 -12.96
CA LEU A 285 3.48 -40.42 -13.65
C LEU A 285 2.90 -41.49 -12.72
N ASP A 286 3.48 -41.67 -11.55
CA ASP A 286 3.00 -42.55 -10.51
C ASP A 286 1.59 -42.17 -9.99
N ILE A 287 1.27 -40.88 -9.96
CA ILE A 287 -0.06 -40.39 -9.60
C ILE A 287 -1.04 -40.58 -10.76
N VAL A 288 -0.58 -40.37 -12.01
CA VAL A 288 -1.42 -40.54 -13.22
C VAL A 288 -1.85 -42.00 -13.37
N GLU A 289 -0.98 -42.99 -13.18
CA GLU A 289 -1.28 -44.41 -13.24
C GLU A 289 -2.29 -44.87 -12.17
N ASN A 290 -2.21 -44.29 -10.96
CA ASN A 290 -3.14 -44.57 -9.88
C ASN A 290 -4.55 -44.01 -10.16
N ILE A 291 -4.69 -42.92 -10.89
CA ILE A 291 -5.97 -42.30 -11.25
C ILE A 291 -6.62 -43.07 -12.44
N THR A 292 -5.79 -43.47 -13.42
CA THR A 292 -6.30 -44.17 -14.63
C THR A 292 -6.57 -45.66 -14.41
N GLY A 293 -5.84 -46.28 -13.47
CA GLY A 293 -6.04 -47.72 -13.12
C GLY A 293 -7.37 -48.02 -12.45
N SER A 294 -7.99 -47.05 -11.76
CA SER A 294 -9.29 -47.20 -11.10
C SER A 294 -10.51 -46.94 -12.00
N ALA A 295 -10.31 -46.38 -13.21
CA ALA A 295 -11.42 -46.02 -14.13
C ALA A 295 -11.82 -47.14 -15.11
N ARG A 296 -11.11 -48.30 -15.13
CA ARG A 296 -11.43 -49.42 -16.05
C ARG A 296 -12.50 -50.40 -15.56
N ALA A 297 -13.12 -50.16 -14.43
CA ALA A 297 -14.07 -51.10 -13.82
C ALA A 297 -15.45 -50.49 -13.55
N ARG A 298 -16.06 -49.74 -14.45
CA ARG A 298 -17.54 -49.54 -14.47
C ARG A 298 -17.98 -48.87 -15.78
N GLY A 299 -18.45 -49.69 -16.73
CA GLY A 299 -19.19 -49.21 -17.90
C GLY A 299 -20.57 -48.70 -17.49
N ALA A 300 -20.87 -47.47 -17.84
CA ALA A 300 -22.25 -46.97 -17.84
C ALA A 300 -22.47 -46.05 -19.04
N LYS A 301 -23.54 -46.34 -19.74
CA LYS A 301 -24.02 -45.79 -21.02
C LYS A 301 -24.33 -44.29 -20.93
N ARG A 302 -24.02 -43.56 -22.01
CA ARG A 302 -24.60 -42.25 -22.32
C ARG A 302 -26.10 -42.27 -22.46
N PRO A 303 -26.80 -41.18 -22.15
CA PRO A 303 -27.91 -40.72 -22.95
C PRO A 303 -27.65 -39.32 -23.53
N THR A 304 -27.95 -39.24 -24.81
CA THR A 304 -28.15 -38.02 -25.60
C THR A 304 -29.57 -37.53 -25.41
N GLN A 305 -29.81 -36.25 -25.20
CA GLN A 305 -30.68 -35.35 -25.94
C GLN A 305 -30.92 -34.00 -25.24
N PRO A 306 -31.21 -32.93 -26.00
CA PRO A 306 -31.22 -31.56 -25.53
C PRO A 306 -32.63 -31.11 -25.12
N LEU A 307 -32.71 -30.23 -24.12
CA LEU A 307 -33.94 -29.50 -23.83
C LEU A 307 -33.77 -28.01 -24.12
N ARG A 308 -34.64 -27.54 -25.00
CA ARG A 308 -34.92 -26.16 -25.37
C ARG A 308 -35.70 -25.45 -24.27
N GLY A 309 -35.33 -24.17 -24.06
CA GLY A 309 -36.32 -23.07 -23.97
C GLY A 309 -36.75 -22.67 -22.58
N ALA A 310 -36.35 -21.48 -22.17
CA ALA A 310 -37.25 -20.36 -21.87
C ALA A 310 -36.40 -19.13 -21.48
N GLY A 311 -36.65 -18.05 -22.19
CA GLY A 311 -35.95 -16.78 -21.96
C GLY A 311 -36.48 -16.08 -20.71
N LEU A 312 -35.60 -15.31 -20.10
CA LEU A 312 -35.97 -14.21 -19.24
C LEU A 312 -34.96 -13.05 -19.43
N HIS A 313 -35.53 -11.91 -19.52
CA HIS A 313 -35.08 -10.61 -19.88
C HIS A 313 -33.67 -10.16 -19.43
N ASN A 314 -32.94 -9.65 -20.42
CA ASN A 314 -31.82 -8.74 -20.28
C ASN A 314 -32.21 -7.51 -19.45
N VAL A 315 -31.51 -7.28 -18.36
CA VAL A 315 -31.27 -5.94 -17.83
C VAL A 315 -29.78 -5.66 -18.07
N ALA A 316 -29.54 -4.82 -19.04
CA ALA A 316 -28.21 -4.31 -19.37
C ALA A 316 -27.71 -3.41 -18.25
N SER A 317 -26.79 -3.89 -17.43
CA SER A 317 -25.86 -3.06 -16.68
C SER A 317 -24.59 -2.94 -17.51
N GLY A 318 -24.35 -1.73 -18.02
CA GLY A 318 -23.22 -1.43 -18.87
C GLY A 318 -21.91 -1.60 -18.13
N ALA A 319 -21.23 -2.69 -18.37
CA ALA A 319 -19.81 -2.80 -18.16
C ALA A 319 -19.12 -2.04 -19.30
N ALA A 320 -18.62 -0.84 -19.00
CA ALA A 320 -17.74 -0.12 -19.92
C ALA A 320 -16.48 -0.97 -20.11
N THR A 321 -16.38 -1.62 -21.26
CA THR A 321 -15.22 -2.38 -21.68
C THR A 321 -14.05 -1.43 -21.94
N ALA A 322 -13.06 -1.44 -21.05
CA ALA A 322 -11.76 -0.85 -21.30
C ALA A 322 -11.03 -1.69 -22.37
N ASN A 323 -11.39 -1.57 -23.63
CA ASN A 323 -10.61 -2.15 -24.74
C ASN A 323 -10.99 -1.63 -26.13
N ASP A 324 -11.51 -0.43 -26.29
CA ASP A 324 -11.78 0.12 -27.63
C ASP A 324 -10.55 0.80 -28.30
N GLY A 325 -9.47 1.07 -27.54
CA GLY A 325 -8.24 1.65 -28.09
C GLY A 325 -7.39 0.69 -28.93
N ALA A 326 -7.48 -0.61 -28.69
CA ALA A 326 -6.64 -1.60 -29.36
C ALA A 326 -6.99 -1.84 -30.85
N LYS A 327 -8.17 -1.41 -31.30
CA LYS A 327 -8.60 -1.51 -32.71
C LYS A 327 -8.22 -0.29 -33.55
N SER A 328 -7.89 0.84 -32.94
CA SER A 328 -7.56 2.10 -33.64
C SER A 328 -6.07 2.36 -33.78
N GLY A 329 -5.21 1.56 -33.13
CA GLY A 329 -3.75 1.84 -33.06
C GLY A 329 -3.40 3.03 -32.14
N VAL A 330 -4.37 3.64 -31.46
CA VAL A 330 -4.16 4.73 -30.51
C VAL A 330 -4.15 4.16 -29.09
N ILE A 331 -3.13 4.50 -28.31
CA ILE A 331 -3.03 4.16 -26.90
C ILE A 331 -3.39 5.42 -26.11
N ALA A 332 -4.51 5.38 -25.40
CA ALA A 332 -4.97 6.46 -24.55
C ALA A 332 -4.52 6.24 -23.10
N SER A 333 -4.44 7.32 -22.32
CA SER A 333 -4.23 7.23 -20.89
C SER A 333 -5.39 6.46 -20.24
N PRO A 334 -5.10 5.49 -19.34
CA PRO A 334 -6.16 4.75 -18.65
C PRO A 334 -6.85 5.57 -17.55
N MET A 335 -6.28 6.72 -17.17
CA MET A 335 -6.75 7.58 -16.09
C MET A 335 -6.31 9.02 -16.30
N GLN A 336 -6.89 9.94 -15.53
CA GLN A 336 -6.42 11.32 -15.49
C GLN A 336 -5.09 11.39 -14.74
N ALA A 337 -4.04 11.85 -15.40
CA ALA A 337 -2.68 11.82 -14.90
C ALA A 337 -1.81 12.91 -15.55
N VAL A 338 -0.59 13.06 -15.05
CA VAL A 338 0.46 13.89 -15.67
C VAL A 338 1.53 12.97 -16.25
N VAL A 339 1.99 13.24 -17.46
CA VAL A 339 3.08 12.51 -18.08
C VAL A 339 4.40 12.83 -17.40
N THR A 340 4.98 11.86 -16.70
CA THR A 340 6.29 12.04 -16.05
C THR A 340 7.43 11.79 -17.00
N ARG A 341 7.33 10.74 -17.83
CA ARG A 341 8.39 10.35 -18.76
C ARG A 341 7.84 9.55 -19.94
N ILE A 342 8.40 9.81 -21.11
CA ILE A 342 8.17 9.03 -22.34
C ILE A 342 9.40 8.18 -22.59
N ASN A 343 9.22 6.87 -22.72
CA ASN A 343 10.31 5.89 -22.84
C ASN A 343 10.55 5.43 -24.27
N VAL A 344 9.80 5.96 -25.23
CA VAL A 344 9.89 5.59 -26.66
C VAL A 344 9.98 6.84 -27.53
N SER A 345 10.42 6.66 -28.76
CA SER A 345 10.50 7.72 -29.76
C SER A 345 9.64 7.38 -30.99
N GLU A 346 9.22 8.39 -31.74
CA GLU A 346 8.55 8.18 -33.04
C GLU A 346 9.45 7.39 -34.00
N GLY A 347 8.89 6.41 -34.68
CA GLY A 347 9.62 5.45 -35.57
C GLY A 347 10.19 4.24 -34.81
N GLN A 348 10.14 4.19 -33.48
CA GLN A 348 10.70 3.07 -32.73
C GLN A 348 9.83 1.82 -32.84
N GLN A 349 10.48 0.65 -33.07
CA GLN A 349 9.83 -0.65 -32.98
C GLN A 349 9.71 -1.08 -31.52
N VAL A 350 8.53 -1.53 -31.11
CA VAL A 350 8.23 -1.99 -29.76
C VAL A 350 7.64 -3.40 -29.79
N ALA A 351 7.96 -4.20 -28.80
CA ALA A 351 7.34 -5.49 -28.56
C ALA A 351 6.12 -5.33 -27.64
N LYS A 352 5.23 -6.33 -27.62
CA LYS A 352 4.15 -6.39 -26.64
C LYS A 352 4.73 -6.43 -25.21
N GLY A 353 4.32 -5.49 -24.37
CA GLY A 353 4.78 -5.38 -22.99
C GLY A 353 5.94 -4.40 -22.79
N ASP A 354 6.44 -3.76 -23.84
CA ASP A 354 7.44 -2.70 -23.70
C ASP A 354 6.83 -1.46 -23.04
N LEU A 355 7.58 -0.82 -22.14
CA LEU A 355 7.15 0.39 -21.45
C LEU A 355 7.18 1.59 -22.40
N LEU A 356 6.02 2.22 -22.60
CA LEU A 356 5.85 3.37 -23.48
C LEU A 356 5.95 4.69 -22.74
N VAL A 357 5.13 4.86 -21.72
CA VAL A 357 4.96 6.12 -20.99
C VAL A 357 4.83 5.83 -19.49
N VAL A 358 5.40 6.71 -18.68
CA VAL A 358 5.20 6.75 -17.23
C VAL A 358 4.30 7.94 -16.93
N LEU A 359 3.19 7.67 -16.28
CA LEU A 359 2.20 8.66 -15.84
C LEU A 359 2.29 8.82 -14.33
N GLU A 360 2.02 10.02 -13.82
CA GLU A 360 1.85 10.27 -12.40
C GLU A 360 0.40 10.67 -12.13
N SER A 361 -0.26 9.95 -11.25
CA SER A 361 -1.56 10.30 -10.71
C SER A 361 -1.55 10.11 -9.20
N MET A 362 -2.02 11.10 -8.45
CA MET A 362 -2.07 11.06 -6.98
C MET A 362 -0.73 10.70 -6.30
N LYS A 363 0.40 11.23 -6.83
CA LYS A 363 1.78 10.93 -6.39
C LYS A 363 2.24 9.48 -6.63
N MET A 364 1.52 8.72 -7.45
CA MET A 364 1.88 7.34 -7.84
C MET A 364 2.25 7.29 -9.32
N GLU A 365 3.33 6.55 -9.63
CA GLU A 365 3.70 6.26 -11.01
C GLU A 365 2.87 5.12 -11.57
N ASN A 366 2.25 5.34 -12.73
CA ASN A 366 1.51 4.36 -13.49
C ASN A 366 2.22 4.13 -14.83
N TYR A 367 2.38 2.86 -15.19
CA TYR A 367 3.14 2.45 -16.35
C TYR A 367 2.22 2.04 -17.49
N VAL A 368 2.37 2.68 -18.65
CA VAL A 368 1.62 2.34 -19.86
C VAL A 368 2.50 1.49 -20.77
N TYR A 369 2.06 0.28 -21.04
CA TYR A 369 2.80 -0.71 -21.84
C TYR A 369 2.18 -0.90 -23.21
N ALA A 370 3.00 -1.33 -24.17
CA ALA A 370 2.56 -1.69 -25.51
C ALA A 370 1.61 -2.90 -25.48
N PRO A 371 0.36 -2.79 -25.94
CA PRO A 371 -0.60 -3.90 -25.96
C PRO A 371 -0.26 -4.96 -27.04
N ALA A 372 0.52 -4.58 -28.04
CA ALA A 372 0.97 -5.43 -29.12
C ALA A 372 2.34 -4.96 -29.65
N ALA A 373 3.03 -5.80 -30.40
CA ALA A 373 4.22 -5.39 -31.15
C ALA A 373 3.83 -4.46 -32.31
N GLY A 374 4.65 -3.43 -32.57
CA GLY A 374 4.38 -2.46 -33.63
C GLY A 374 5.40 -1.34 -33.69
N GLU A 375 5.11 -0.34 -34.49
CA GLU A 375 5.91 0.88 -34.63
C GLU A 375 5.20 2.07 -34.04
N VAL A 376 5.89 2.86 -33.20
CA VAL A 376 5.39 4.12 -32.63
C VAL A 376 5.33 5.17 -33.75
N LYS A 377 4.14 5.41 -34.27
CA LYS A 377 3.99 6.35 -35.42
C LYS A 377 4.02 7.82 -34.95
N LYS A 378 3.38 8.13 -33.81
CA LYS A 378 3.28 9.50 -33.34
C LYS A 378 3.06 9.53 -31.82
N ILE A 379 3.68 10.50 -31.19
CA ILE A 379 3.53 10.81 -29.76
C ILE A 379 2.81 12.14 -29.66
N PHE A 380 1.63 12.14 -29.02
CA PHE A 380 0.76 13.33 -28.93
C PHE A 380 0.93 14.11 -27.63
N VAL A 381 1.79 13.64 -26.73
CA VAL A 381 1.96 14.20 -25.39
C VAL A 381 3.44 14.38 -25.09
N GLY A 382 3.76 15.35 -24.24
CA GLY A 382 5.11 15.61 -23.72
C GLY A 382 5.20 15.40 -22.20
N PRO A 383 6.42 15.39 -21.64
CA PRO A 383 6.59 15.44 -20.18
C PRO A 383 5.90 16.65 -19.59
N ALA A 384 5.24 16.48 -18.46
CA ALA A 384 4.39 17.42 -17.72
C ALA A 384 3.03 17.72 -18.36
N ASP A 385 2.64 17.10 -19.47
CA ASP A 385 1.30 17.22 -20.02
C ASP A 385 0.28 16.47 -19.13
N GLY A 386 -0.90 17.08 -18.96
CA GLY A 386 -2.06 16.41 -18.37
C GLY A 386 -2.78 15.54 -19.40
N VAL A 387 -3.11 14.32 -19.05
CA VAL A 387 -3.74 13.31 -19.91
C VAL A 387 -4.94 12.67 -19.23
#